data_8f62b29b05b46ab8fd4a815592db9fd7
#
_entry.id   8f62b29b05b46ab8fd4a815592db9fd7
#
_cell.length_a   1.000
_cell.length_b   1.000
_cell.length_c   1.000
_cell.angle_alpha   90.00
_cell.angle_beta   90.00
_cell.angle_gamma   90.00
#
_symmetry.space_group_name_H-M   'P 1'
#
loop_
_entity.id
_entity.type
_entity.pdbx_description
1 polymer ?
#
loop_
_entity_poly.entity_id
_entity_poly.type
_entity_poly.pdbx_seq_one_letter_code
_entity_poly.pdbx_strand_id
1 'polypeptide(L)'
;FYVCALPFLSIYLPFQDGKEEKIPVKLYILFIAMIVLTISMNTYNGSYILKNTNQKYINYLDKNANKQIKLYAGYNDGSYFEFSGYHPYIDGRAEIFLKSNNKKEDILDEYFSVYYGKTDIAKFLEKYDFDYLVVGKDSYFLYNYLKTDKNYQVVVKSKNRKMYKRIRKW
;
A
#
# COMPACT_ATOMS: atom_id res chain seq x y z
N PHE A 1 13.10 -2.53 11.64
CA PHE A 1 13.48 -1.98 12.96
C PHE A 1 14.29 -3.00 13.80
N TYR A 2 13.97 -4.29 13.79
CA TYR A 2 14.61 -5.31 14.66
C TYR A 2 16.02 -5.72 14.20
N VAL A 3 16.31 -5.69 12.90
CA VAL A 3 17.65 -6.02 12.37
C VAL A 3 18.70 -4.98 12.81
N CYS A 4 18.27 -3.73 13.02
CA CYS A 4 19.16 -2.66 13.49
C CYS A 4 19.46 -2.75 15.01
N ALA A 5 18.71 -3.50 15.79
CA ALA A 5 18.93 -3.62 17.24
C ALA A 5 20.03 -4.63 17.60
N LEU A 6 20.30 -5.60 16.72
CA LEU A 6 21.34 -6.61 16.94
C LEU A 6 22.76 -6.03 17.09
N PRO A 7 23.22 -5.05 16.27
CA PRO A 7 24.52 -4.42 16.47
C PRO A 7 24.63 -3.65 17.79
N PHE A 8 23.53 -3.02 18.25
CA PHE A 8 23.52 -2.29 19.52
C PHE A 8 23.61 -3.23 20.72
N LEU A 9 22.98 -4.41 20.66
CA LEU A 9 23.11 -5.43 21.68
C LEU A 9 24.55 -5.97 21.80
N SER A 10 25.28 -6.08 20.69
CA SER A 10 26.68 -6.52 20.71
C SER A 10 27.63 -5.49 21.33
N ILE A 11 27.31 -4.20 21.32
CA ILE A 11 28.10 -3.12 21.94
C ILE A 11 27.94 -3.14 23.46
N TYR A 12 26.78 -3.55 23.96
CA TYR A 12 26.47 -3.59 25.40
C TYR A 12 26.77 -4.93 26.06
N LEU A 13 27.14 -5.97 25.28
CA LEU A 13 27.70 -7.20 25.84
C LEU A 13 29.22 -6.98 26.01
N PRO A 14 29.73 -6.76 27.24
CA PRO A 14 31.18 -6.64 27.43
C PRO A 14 31.82 -7.97 27.05
N PHE A 15 32.54 -8.00 25.92
CA PHE A 15 33.50 -9.03 25.62
C PHE A 15 34.65 -8.83 26.61
N GLN A 16 34.47 -9.31 27.82
CA GLN A 16 35.57 -9.41 28.80
C GLN A 16 36.39 -10.65 28.48
N ASP A 17 37.66 -10.40 28.28
CA ASP A 17 38.67 -11.41 28.00
C ASP A 17 38.53 -12.64 28.93
N GLY A 18 38.21 -13.78 28.31
CA GLY A 18 38.53 -15.11 28.80
C GLY A 18 37.77 -15.69 29.98
N LYS A 19 36.76 -15.02 30.55
CA LYS A 19 35.85 -15.62 31.53
C LYS A 19 34.47 -15.80 30.91
N GLU A 20 34.10 -17.06 30.67
CA GLU A 20 32.71 -17.41 30.29
C GLU A 20 31.78 -17.10 31.48
N GLU A 21 31.30 -15.85 31.55
CA GLU A 21 30.16 -15.54 32.41
C GLU A 21 28.91 -16.16 31.77
N LYS A 22 28.42 -17.22 32.40
CA LYS A 22 27.20 -17.91 31.99
C LYS A 22 26.04 -16.91 32.12
N ILE A 23 25.50 -16.46 30.98
CA ILE A 23 24.31 -15.62 30.95
C ILE A 23 23.21 -16.33 31.77
N PRO A 24 22.60 -15.64 32.74
CA PRO A 24 21.60 -16.27 33.60
C PRO A 24 20.38 -16.72 32.76
N VAL A 25 19.97 -17.96 32.97
CA VAL A 25 18.84 -18.60 32.23
C VAL A 25 17.60 -17.72 32.18
N LYS A 26 17.38 -16.92 33.24
CA LYS A 26 16.27 -15.92 33.29
C LYS A 26 16.32 -14.92 32.15
N LEU A 27 17.51 -14.54 31.69
CA LEU A 27 17.68 -13.57 30.59
C LEU A 27 17.30 -14.18 29.22
N TYR A 28 17.64 -15.48 29.02
CA TYR A 28 17.18 -16.22 27.84
C TYR A 28 15.66 -16.36 27.80
N ILE A 29 15.02 -16.65 28.93
CA ILE A 29 13.58 -16.79 29.04
C ILE A 29 12.91 -15.42 28.71
N LEU A 30 13.43 -14.32 29.24
CA LEU A 30 12.94 -12.99 28.96
C LEU A 30 13.06 -12.64 27.46
N PHE A 31 14.19 -12.97 26.85
CA PHE A 31 14.43 -12.71 25.42
C PHE A 31 13.47 -13.52 24.52
N ILE A 32 13.27 -14.81 24.82
CA ILE A 32 12.32 -15.67 24.12
C ILE A 32 10.89 -15.13 24.28
N ALA A 33 10.52 -14.72 25.50
CA ALA A 33 9.19 -14.14 25.76
C ALA A 33 8.95 -12.84 24.95
N MET A 34 9.97 -11.98 24.83
CA MET A 34 9.90 -10.78 23.99
C MET A 34 9.73 -11.13 22.50
N ILE A 35 10.45 -12.12 21.98
CA ILE A 35 10.29 -12.57 20.59
C ILE A 35 8.88 -13.10 20.34
N VAL A 36 8.39 -13.96 21.21
CA VAL A 36 7.02 -14.51 21.09
C VAL A 36 5.97 -13.41 21.15
N LEU A 37 6.12 -12.44 22.04
CA LEU A 37 5.21 -11.29 22.16
C LEU A 37 5.20 -10.45 20.87
N THR A 38 6.38 -10.15 20.30
CA THR A 38 6.49 -9.36 19.07
C THR A 38 5.93 -10.08 17.86
N ILE A 39 6.15 -11.40 17.74
CA ILE A 39 5.53 -12.20 16.67
C ILE A 39 4.01 -12.21 16.82
N SER A 40 3.50 -12.42 18.03
CA SER A 40 2.06 -12.42 18.30
C SER A 40 1.39 -11.08 17.98
N MET A 41 2.03 -9.97 18.36
CA MET A 41 1.50 -8.63 18.04
C MET A 41 1.52 -8.35 16.53
N ASN A 42 2.57 -8.76 15.82
CA ASN A 42 2.65 -8.58 14.37
C ASN A 42 1.61 -9.43 13.62
N THR A 43 1.41 -10.68 14.00
CA THR A 43 0.40 -11.54 13.37
C THR A 43 -1.01 -11.05 13.64
N TYR A 44 -1.30 -10.60 14.85
CA TYR A 44 -2.60 -10.03 15.21
C TYR A 44 -2.89 -8.75 14.44
N ASN A 45 -1.97 -7.78 14.44
CA ASN A 45 -2.13 -6.51 13.74
C ASN A 45 -2.12 -6.68 12.22
N GLY A 46 -1.23 -7.53 11.68
CA GLY A 46 -1.15 -7.79 10.25
C GLY A 46 -2.42 -8.44 9.71
N SER A 47 -2.97 -9.43 10.39
CA SER A 47 -4.23 -10.07 10.00
C SER A 47 -5.43 -9.13 10.03
N TYR A 48 -5.48 -8.21 10.99
CA TYR A 48 -6.54 -7.23 11.10
C TYR A 48 -6.48 -6.18 9.99
N ILE A 49 -5.30 -5.66 9.67
CA ILE A 49 -5.10 -4.66 8.62
C ILE A 49 -5.39 -5.26 7.23
N LEU A 50 -4.88 -6.44 6.92
CA LEU A 50 -5.09 -7.12 5.63
C LEU A 50 -6.57 -7.49 5.41
N LYS A 51 -7.27 -7.95 6.44
CA LYS A 51 -8.65 -8.44 6.33
C LYS A 51 -9.68 -7.34 6.06
N ASN A 52 -9.40 -6.07 6.38
CA ASN A 52 -10.45 -5.04 6.41
C ASN A 52 -10.35 -3.92 5.37
N THR A 53 -9.21 -3.74 4.67
CA THR A 53 -9.05 -2.51 3.88
C THR A 53 -9.36 -2.70 2.39
N ASN A 54 -8.72 -3.65 1.72
CA ASN A 54 -8.80 -3.77 0.26
C ASN A 54 -9.40 -5.10 -0.24
N GLN A 55 -9.53 -6.11 0.63
CA GLN A 55 -10.00 -7.45 0.24
C GLN A 55 -11.34 -7.46 -0.49
N LYS A 56 -12.29 -6.63 -0.07
CA LYS A 56 -13.60 -6.56 -0.72
C LYS A 56 -13.55 -6.01 -2.15
N TYR A 57 -12.60 -5.12 -2.45
CA TYR A 57 -12.40 -4.59 -3.79
C TYR A 57 -11.78 -5.67 -4.69
N ILE A 58 -10.80 -6.41 -4.16
CA ILE A 58 -10.21 -7.54 -4.86
C ILE A 58 -11.24 -8.63 -5.14
N ASN A 59 -12.02 -9.01 -4.14
CA ASN A 59 -13.10 -10.00 -4.31
C ASN A 59 -14.12 -9.58 -5.37
N TYR A 60 -14.39 -8.27 -5.49
CA TYR A 60 -15.26 -7.75 -6.53
C TYR A 60 -14.58 -7.85 -7.91
N LEU A 61 -13.32 -7.43 -8.01
CA LEU A 61 -12.55 -7.49 -9.27
C LEU A 61 -12.37 -8.93 -9.76
N ASP A 62 -12.05 -9.87 -8.88
CA ASP A 62 -11.88 -11.29 -9.23
C ASP A 62 -13.16 -11.92 -9.82
N LYS A 63 -14.33 -11.39 -9.45
CA LYS A 63 -15.63 -11.86 -9.97
C LYS A 63 -16.06 -11.14 -11.23
N ASN A 64 -15.60 -9.92 -11.50
CA ASN A 64 -16.19 -9.03 -12.50
C ASN A 64 -15.19 -8.49 -13.54
N ALA A 65 -13.91 -8.78 -13.38
CA ALA A 65 -12.85 -8.26 -14.26
C ALA A 65 -11.73 -9.29 -14.46
N ASN A 66 -10.97 -9.13 -15.54
CA ASN A 66 -9.72 -9.87 -15.72
C ASN A 66 -8.54 -9.13 -15.08
N LYS A 67 -7.36 -9.75 -15.03
CA LYS A 67 -6.16 -9.17 -14.43
C LYS A 67 -5.50 -8.05 -15.27
N GLN A 68 -5.92 -7.89 -16.54
CA GLN A 68 -5.34 -6.92 -17.50
C GLN A 68 -6.07 -5.56 -17.49
N ILE A 69 -6.93 -5.31 -16.54
CA ILE A 69 -7.64 -4.03 -16.41
C ILE A 69 -6.68 -2.87 -16.10
N LYS A 70 -7.03 -1.68 -16.57
CA LYS A 70 -6.39 -0.44 -16.16
C LYS A 70 -6.97 0.02 -14.82
N LEU A 71 -6.19 -0.22 -13.75
CA LEU A 71 -6.63 0.03 -12.38
C LEU A 71 -5.91 1.25 -11.79
N TYR A 72 -6.67 2.20 -11.27
CA TYR A 72 -6.14 3.23 -10.37
C TYR A 72 -6.35 2.80 -8.91
N ALA A 73 -5.28 2.82 -8.14
CA ALA A 73 -5.31 2.71 -6.68
C ALA A 73 -4.36 3.77 -6.10
N GLY A 74 -4.58 4.20 -4.88
CA GLY A 74 -3.68 5.13 -4.20
C GLY A 74 -2.32 4.48 -3.92
N TYR A 75 -1.28 5.30 -3.78
CA TYR A 75 0.11 4.87 -3.56
C TYR A 75 0.26 3.78 -2.48
N ASN A 76 -0.38 3.96 -1.33
CA ASN A 76 -0.33 2.99 -0.22
C ASN A 76 -1.18 1.73 -0.46
N ASP A 77 -2.12 1.77 -1.37
CA ASP A 77 -3.03 0.65 -1.67
C ASP A 77 -2.56 -0.18 -2.87
N GLY A 78 -1.81 0.44 -3.78
CA GLY A 78 -1.38 -0.17 -5.04
C GLY A 78 -0.64 -1.49 -4.83
N SER A 79 0.30 -1.54 -3.90
CA SER A 79 1.06 -2.77 -3.60
C SER A 79 0.15 -3.96 -3.23
N TYR A 80 -1.01 -3.70 -2.62
CA TYR A 80 -1.96 -4.75 -2.28
C TYR A 80 -2.65 -5.33 -3.51
N PHE A 81 -2.98 -4.49 -4.50
CA PHE A 81 -3.54 -4.93 -5.78
C PHE A 81 -2.49 -5.64 -6.62
N GLU A 82 -1.24 -5.13 -6.64
CA GLU A 82 -0.11 -5.77 -7.32
C GLU A 82 0.12 -7.20 -6.77
N PHE A 83 0.18 -7.36 -5.45
CA PHE A 83 0.30 -8.67 -4.81
C PHE A 83 -0.86 -9.61 -5.18
N SER A 84 -2.04 -9.08 -5.48
CA SER A 84 -3.21 -9.84 -5.92
C SER A 84 -3.24 -10.11 -7.43
N GLY A 85 -2.17 -9.75 -8.16
CA GLY A 85 -1.99 -10.00 -9.60
C GLY A 85 -2.66 -8.96 -10.51
N TYR A 86 -3.05 -7.80 -9.99
CA TYR A 86 -3.46 -6.64 -10.79
C TYR A 86 -2.28 -5.69 -10.99
N HIS A 87 -2.31 -4.88 -12.06
CA HIS A 87 -1.28 -3.88 -12.34
C HIS A 87 -1.84 -2.47 -12.11
N PRO A 88 -1.78 -1.94 -10.88
CA PRO A 88 -2.27 -0.60 -10.59
C PRO A 88 -1.37 0.47 -11.22
N TYR A 89 -1.95 1.66 -11.44
CA TYR A 89 -1.26 2.84 -11.97
C TYR A 89 -0.01 3.21 -11.15
N ILE A 90 -0.07 3.07 -9.82
CA ILE A 90 1.04 3.33 -8.89
C ILE A 90 0.97 2.39 -7.69
N ASP A 91 2.12 2.08 -7.10
CA ASP A 91 2.24 1.32 -5.86
C ASP A 91 3.36 1.89 -4.96
N GLY A 92 3.63 1.24 -3.84
CA GLY A 92 4.58 1.71 -2.84
C GLY A 92 6.07 1.69 -3.24
N ARG A 93 6.41 1.27 -4.45
CA ARG A 93 7.78 1.25 -4.98
C ARG A 93 8.09 2.56 -5.70
N ALA A 94 8.22 3.66 -4.94
CA ALA A 94 8.37 5.01 -5.47
C ALA A 94 9.43 5.12 -6.58
N GLU A 95 10.55 4.44 -6.41
CA GLU A 95 11.72 4.53 -7.28
C GLU A 95 11.44 4.09 -8.73
N ILE A 96 10.56 3.12 -8.96
CA ILE A 96 10.26 2.66 -10.33
C ILE A 96 9.38 3.64 -11.11
N PHE A 97 8.72 4.57 -10.42
CA PHE A 97 7.80 5.55 -10.98
C PHE A 97 8.46 6.91 -11.26
N LEU A 98 9.73 7.09 -10.85
CA LEU A 98 10.50 8.28 -11.14
C LEU A 98 11.01 8.27 -12.59
N LYS A 99 10.94 9.41 -13.26
CA LYS A 99 11.45 9.59 -14.62
C LYS A 99 12.93 9.21 -14.75
N SER A 100 13.74 9.48 -13.71
CA SER A 100 15.16 9.10 -13.67
C SER A 100 15.39 7.60 -13.85
N ASN A 101 14.48 6.78 -13.38
CA ASN A 101 14.61 5.33 -13.37
C ASN A 101 13.86 4.66 -14.54
N ASN A 102 12.64 5.10 -14.82
CA ASN A 102 11.80 4.49 -15.87
C ASN A 102 12.07 5.08 -17.28
N LYS A 103 12.79 6.22 -17.36
CA LYS A 103 13.13 6.93 -18.61
C LYS A 103 11.91 7.36 -19.44
N LYS A 104 10.74 7.43 -18.83
CA LYS A 104 9.47 7.82 -19.46
C LYS A 104 8.89 9.05 -18.77
N GLU A 105 7.75 8.92 -18.15
CA GLU A 105 7.08 10.00 -17.41
C GLU A 105 7.37 9.89 -15.91
N ASP A 106 7.29 11.01 -15.20
CA ASP A 106 7.35 11.04 -13.75
C ASP A 106 5.94 10.75 -13.20
N ILE A 107 5.61 9.46 -13.12
CA ILE A 107 4.29 8.99 -12.67
C ILE A 107 4.08 9.35 -11.19
N LEU A 108 5.15 9.38 -10.39
CA LEU A 108 5.06 9.74 -8.98
C LEU A 108 4.69 11.21 -8.80
N ASP A 109 5.33 12.11 -9.56
CA ASP A 109 5.00 13.55 -9.53
C ASP A 109 3.57 13.80 -10.06
N GLU A 110 3.19 13.14 -11.14
CA GLU A 110 1.83 13.22 -11.68
C GLU A 110 0.79 12.75 -10.66
N TYR A 111 1.04 11.63 -9.97
CA TYR A 111 0.18 11.13 -8.90
C TYR A 111 -0.02 12.18 -7.80
N PHE A 112 1.08 12.77 -7.30
CA PHE A 112 0.99 13.81 -6.27
C PHE A 112 0.33 15.09 -6.79
N SER A 113 0.51 15.43 -8.06
CA SER A 113 -0.17 16.57 -8.68
C SER A 113 -1.68 16.37 -8.73
N VAL A 114 -2.15 15.16 -9.02
CA VAL A 114 -3.59 14.79 -8.92
C VAL A 114 -4.06 14.80 -7.46
N TYR A 115 -3.26 14.23 -6.55
CA TYR A 115 -3.58 14.14 -5.13
C TYR A 115 -3.78 15.52 -4.50
N TYR A 116 -2.93 16.49 -4.84
CA TYR A 116 -2.99 17.88 -4.34
C TYR A 116 -3.86 18.80 -5.19
N GLY A 117 -4.51 18.31 -6.23
CA GLY A 117 -5.39 19.11 -7.10
C GLY A 117 -4.66 20.12 -7.99
N LYS A 118 -3.40 19.88 -8.31
CA LYS A 118 -2.56 20.73 -9.17
C LYS A 118 -2.73 20.43 -10.66
N THR A 119 -3.42 19.35 -11.00
CA THR A 119 -3.62 18.86 -12.36
C THR A 119 -5.13 18.80 -12.69
N ASP A 120 -5.46 18.96 -13.97
CA ASP A 120 -6.81 18.74 -14.48
C ASP A 120 -7.17 17.25 -14.42
N ILE A 121 -8.09 16.92 -13.51
CA ILE A 121 -8.51 15.54 -13.24
C ILE A 121 -9.18 14.90 -14.45
N ALA A 122 -9.94 15.68 -15.24
CA ALA A 122 -10.59 15.17 -16.43
C ALA A 122 -9.57 14.68 -17.46
N LYS A 123 -8.55 15.50 -17.74
CA LYS A 123 -7.46 15.15 -18.64
C LYS A 123 -6.63 13.95 -18.12
N PHE A 124 -6.41 13.88 -16.81
CA PHE A 124 -5.74 12.73 -16.21
C PHE A 124 -6.52 11.43 -16.42
N LEU A 125 -7.82 11.44 -16.16
CA LEU A 125 -8.68 10.27 -16.35
C LEU A 125 -8.80 9.88 -17.85
N GLU A 126 -8.87 10.84 -18.74
CA GLU A 126 -8.88 10.62 -20.19
C GLU A 126 -7.55 10.01 -20.68
N LYS A 127 -6.41 10.55 -20.22
CA LYS A 127 -5.08 10.07 -20.58
C LYS A 127 -4.87 8.57 -20.28
N TYR A 128 -5.27 8.14 -19.10
CA TYR A 128 -5.04 6.76 -18.65
C TYR A 128 -6.20 5.82 -18.95
N ASP A 129 -7.40 6.34 -19.14
CA ASP A 129 -8.58 5.59 -19.53
C ASP A 129 -8.83 4.38 -18.60
N PHE A 130 -8.87 4.62 -17.28
CA PHE A 130 -9.00 3.58 -16.27
C PHE A 130 -10.33 2.85 -16.35
N ASP A 131 -10.29 1.51 -16.27
CA ASP A 131 -11.49 0.68 -16.18
C ASP A 131 -12.10 0.72 -14.79
N TYR A 132 -11.22 0.76 -13.76
CA TYR A 132 -11.62 0.84 -12.34
C TYR A 132 -10.73 1.81 -11.57
N LEU A 133 -11.34 2.50 -10.60
CA LEU A 133 -10.60 3.36 -9.67
C LEU A 133 -11.00 3.03 -8.23
N VAL A 134 -10.01 2.79 -7.37
CA VAL A 134 -10.20 2.68 -5.92
C VAL A 134 -9.68 3.95 -5.28
N VAL A 135 -10.60 4.79 -4.81
CA VAL A 135 -10.29 6.14 -4.33
C VAL A 135 -10.78 6.33 -2.90
N GLY A 136 -9.87 6.77 -2.05
CA GLY A 136 -10.12 7.13 -0.66
C GLY A 136 -10.53 8.60 -0.51
N LYS A 137 -11.12 8.93 0.63
CA LYS A 137 -11.46 10.32 0.99
C LYS A 137 -10.24 11.22 1.19
N ASP A 138 -9.08 10.61 1.43
CA ASP A 138 -7.77 11.26 1.53
C ASP A 138 -7.34 11.87 0.19
N SER A 139 -7.69 11.25 -0.94
CA SER A 139 -7.53 11.83 -2.28
C SER A 139 -8.68 12.81 -2.58
N TYR A 140 -8.76 13.89 -1.81
CA TYR A 140 -9.92 14.79 -1.76
C TYR A 140 -10.41 15.27 -3.14
N PHE A 141 -9.50 15.73 -3.99
CA PHE A 141 -9.84 16.32 -5.29
C PHE A 141 -10.41 15.25 -6.25
N LEU A 142 -9.72 14.14 -6.42
CA LEU A 142 -10.19 13.04 -7.28
C LEU A 142 -11.49 12.41 -6.72
N TYR A 143 -11.57 12.23 -5.39
CA TYR A 143 -12.76 11.68 -4.75
C TYR A 143 -14.01 12.56 -4.97
N ASN A 144 -13.87 13.89 -4.89
CA ASN A 144 -14.98 14.81 -5.13
C ASN A 144 -15.35 14.93 -6.61
N TYR A 145 -14.36 14.96 -7.50
CA TYR A 145 -14.60 14.94 -8.94
C TYR A 145 -15.45 13.74 -9.35
N LEU A 146 -15.08 12.54 -8.94
CA LEU A 146 -15.79 11.30 -9.27
C LEU A 146 -17.21 11.19 -8.69
N LYS A 147 -17.61 12.05 -7.75
CA LYS A 147 -19.01 12.10 -7.29
C LYS A 147 -19.96 12.67 -8.34
N THR A 148 -19.45 13.54 -9.19
CA THR A 148 -20.24 14.27 -10.21
C THR A 148 -19.98 13.76 -11.63
N ASP A 149 -18.91 13.00 -11.82
CA ASP A 149 -18.56 12.43 -13.12
C ASP A 149 -19.56 11.34 -13.52
N LYS A 150 -20.14 11.52 -14.72
CA LYS A 150 -21.12 10.58 -15.30
C LYS A 150 -20.49 9.39 -16.04
N ASN A 151 -19.17 9.39 -16.22
CA ASN A 151 -18.46 8.31 -16.91
C ASN A 151 -18.13 7.14 -15.98
N TYR A 152 -18.23 7.35 -14.67
CA TYR A 152 -17.94 6.36 -13.66
C TYR A 152 -19.11 6.13 -12.71
N GLN A 153 -19.34 4.87 -12.34
CA GLN A 153 -20.33 4.50 -11.33
C GLN A 153 -19.71 3.80 -10.14
N VAL A 154 -20.22 4.02 -8.94
CA VAL A 154 -19.78 3.34 -7.73
C VAL A 154 -20.27 1.89 -7.75
N VAL A 155 -19.33 0.94 -7.68
CA VAL A 155 -19.64 -0.52 -7.64
C VAL A 155 -19.39 -1.14 -6.27
N VAL A 156 -18.42 -0.62 -5.50
CA VAL A 156 -18.16 -1.06 -4.13
C VAL A 156 -17.93 0.16 -3.24
N LYS A 157 -18.58 0.17 -2.07
CA LYS A 157 -18.48 1.28 -1.11
C LYS A 157 -17.99 0.81 0.25
N SER A 158 -17.11 1.60 0.89
CA SER A 158 -16.77 1.50 2.31
C SER A 158 -16.86 2.85 3.01
N LYS A 159 -16.60 2.85 4.32
CA LYS A 159 -16.65 4.06 5.14
C LYS A 159 -15.78 5.20 4.57
N ASN A 160 -14.58 4.87 4.13
CA ASN A 160 -13.57 5.85 3.72
C ASN A 160 -13.15 5.76 2.26
N ARG A 161 -13.58 4.72 1.50
CA ARG A 161 -13.17 4.48 0.11
C ARG A 161 -14.32 4.03 -0.73
N LYS A 162 -14.22 4.27 -2.04
CA LYS A 162 -15.14 3.77 -3.06
C LYS A 162 -14.37 3.16 -4.20
N MET A 163 -14.93 2.12 -4.81
CA MET A 163 -14.51 1.63 -6.10
C MET A 163 -15.50 2.11 -7.14
N TYR A 164 -14.96 2.69 -8.18
CA TYR A 164 -15.70 3.14 -9.36
C TYR A 164 -15.38 2.24 -10.54
N LYS A 165 -16.38 1.97 -11.37
CA LYS A 165 -16.23 1.29 -12.65
C LYS A 165 -16.61 2.27 -13.77
N ARG A 166 -15.83 2.29 -14.84
CA ARG A 166 -16.17 3.07 -16.02
C ARG A 166 -17.38 2.47 -16.74
N ILE A 167 -18.30 3.35 -17.14
CA ILE A 167 -19.53 2.99 -17.87
C ILE A 167 -19.55 3.50 -19.31
N ARG A 168 -18.74 4.51 -19.62
CA ARG A 168 -18.60 5.07 -20.97
C ARG A 168 -17.13 5.14 -21.37
N LYS A 169 -16.84 4.92 -22.66
CA LYS A 169 -15.53 5.27 -23.24
C LYS A 169 -15.55 6.76 -23.58
N TRP A 170 -14.41 7.40 -23.41
CA TRP A 170 -14.16 8.77 -23.88
C TRP A 170 -14.31 8.88 -25.39
#